data_5da63b2319ee7d09b58b1324d56299ac
#
_entry.id   5da63b2319ee7d09b58b1324d56299ac
#
_cell.length_a   1.000
_cell.length_b   1.000
_cell.length_c   1.000
_cell.angle_alpha   90.00
_cell.angle_beta   90.00
_cell.angle_gamma   90.00
#
_symmetry.space_group_name_H-M   'P 1'
#
loop_
_entity.id
_entity.type
_entity.pdbx_description
1 polymer ?
#
loop_
_entity_poly.entity_id
_entity_poly.type
_entity_poly.pdbx_seq_one_letter_code
_entity_poly.pdbx_strand_id
1 'polypeptide(L)'
;MVQTTGPMALRMFPIIASLAAAAPTALLHSTPRYDYIIVGGGTSVLVVANRLSEDPTVSVAIIEAGASAFDNENVTSVSAYGKAFGTQIDWAYQSAPQKYALNETQTLRAGKALGGTSTFNGMAASRGRKICVN
;
A
#
# COMPACT_ATOMS: atom_id res chain seq x y z
N MET A 1 -14.43 7.93 -3.75
CA MET A 1 -15.66 8.71 -3.50
C MET A 1 -15.89 9.58 -4.71
N VAL A 2 -16.89 9.26 -5.54
CA VAL A 2 -17.19 10.03 -6.76
C VAL A 2 -18.53 10.71 -6.51
N GLN A 3 -18.54 12.02 -6.52
CA GLN A 3 -19.79 12.81 -6.52
C GLN A 3 -20.13 13.22 -7.95
N THR A 4 -21.33 12.89 -8.38
CA THR A 4 -21.95 13.48 -9.57
C THR A 4 -23.24 14.16 -9.16
N THR A 5 -23.28 15.48 -9.31
CA THR A 5 -24.49 16.29 -9.17
C THR A 5 -25.11 16.54 -10.54
N GLY A 6 -26.36 16.15 -10.71
CA GLY A 6 -27.19 16.51 -11.87
C GLY A 6 -28.65 16.61 -11.47
N PRO A 7 -29.47 17.52 -12.06
CA PRO A 7 -30.74 17.96 -11.52
C PRO A 7 -31.87 16.93 -11.71
N MET A 8 -32.71 16.90 -10.69
CA MET A 8 -33.90 16.10 -10.53
C MET A 8 -35.02 16.59 -11.46
N ALA A 9 -35.45 15.76 -12.40
CA ALA A 9 -36.70 15.93 -13.13
C ALA A 9 -37.63 14.75 -12.82
N LEU A 10 -38.66 15.03 -12.02
CA LEU A 10 -39.71 14.08 -11.66
C LEU A 10 -40.61 13.85 -12.87
N ARG A 11 -40.58 12.66 -13.47
CA ARG A 11 -41.57 12.20 -14.42
C ARG A 11 -42.26 10.93 -13.93
N MET A 12 -43.53 11.05 -13.57
CA MET A 12 -44.41 9.91 -13.32
C MET A 12 -44.68 9.19 -14.64
N PHE A 13 -44.42 7.89 -14.71
CA PHE A 13 -44.92 7.01 -15.76
C PHE A 13 -45.64 5.80 -15.12
N PRO A 14 -46.71 5.29 -15.76
CA PRO A 14 -47.56 4.27 -15.17
C PRO A 14 -46.91 2.90 -15.16
N ILE A 15 -47.19 2.16 -14.11
CA ILE A 15 -46.73 0.80 -13.85
C ILE A 15 -47.41 -0.14 -14.86
N ILE A 16 -46.67 -0.68 -15.81
CA ILE A 16 -47.05 -1.88 -16.52
C ILE A 16 -46.16 -3.00 -15.95
N ALA A 17 -46.76 -3.83 -15.13
CA ALA A 17 -46.11 -5.01 -14.58
C ALA A 17 -45.98 -6.05 -15.69
N SER A 18 -44.83 -6.11 -16.35
CA SER A 18 -44.40 -7.27 -17.10
C SER A 18 -43.44 -8.07 -16.23
N LEU A 19 -43.87 -9.27 -15.85
CA LEU A 19 -43.08 -10.26 -15.14
C LEU A 19 -42.03 -10.81 -16.10
N ALA A 20 -40.97 -10.06 -16.34
CA ALA A 20 -39.80 -10.54 -17.01
C ALA A 20 -38.96 -11.30 -15.98
N ALA A 21 -38.84 -12.62 -16.16
CA ALA A 21 -37.87 -13.42 -15.42
C ALA A 21 -36.49 -12.81 -15.57
N ALA A 22 -36.01 -12.14 -14.54
CA ALA A 22 -34.64 -11.66 -14.48
C ALA A 22 -33.73 -12.88 -14.37
N ALA A 23 -33.21 -13.33 -15.50
CA ALA A 23 -32.05 -14.19 -15.49
C ALA A 23 -30.94 -13.45 -14.72
N PRO A 24 -30.23 -14.08 -13.78
CA PRO A 24 -29.12 -13.44 -13.10
C PRO A 24 -28.10 -13.08 -14.16
N THR A 25 -28.01 -11.79 -14.48
CA THR A 25 -26.89 -11.27 -15.25
C THR A 25 -25.68 -11.46 -14.36
N ALA A 26 -24.99 -12.59 -14.54
CA ALA A 26 -23.67 -12.77 -13.95
C ALA A 26 -22.85 -11.61 -14.50
N LEU A 27 -22.63 -10.62 -13.65
CA LEU A 27 -21.60 -9.62 -13.86
C LEU A 27 -20.30 -10.39 -14.03
N LEU A 28 -19.92 -10.62 -15.29
CA LEU A 28 -18.59 -11.09 -15.61
C LEU A 28 -17.63 -10.00 -15.15
N HIS A 29 -17.35 -10.02 -13.84
CA HIS A 29 -16.24 -9.28 -13.29
C HIS A 29 -15.00 -9.90 -13.93
N SER A 30 -14.52 -9.29 -15.01
CA SER A 30 -13.21 -9.63 -15.54
C SER A 30 -12.22 -9.40 -14.42
N THR A 31 -11.78 -10.47 -13.77
CA THR A 31 -10.72 -10.38 -12.79
C THR A 31 -9.51 -9.77 -13.48
N PRO A 32 -8.99 -8.63 -12.99
CA PRO A 32 -7.81 -8.03 -13.59
C PRO A 32 -6.69 -9.07 -13.58
N ARG A 33 -6.05 -9.24 -14.71
CA ARG A 33 -4.88 -10.12 -14.85
C ARG A 33 -3.64 -9.26 -14.85
N TYR A 34 -2.64 -9.68 -14.12
CA TYR A 34 -1.34 -9.04 -14.07
C TYR A 34 -0.27 -10.07 -14.41
N ASP A 35 0.78 -9.66 -15.13
CA ASP A 35 1.92 -10.51 -15.44
C ASP A 35 2.75 -10.77 -14.20
N TYR A 36 2.85 -9.76 -13.32
CA TYR A 36 3.54 -9.88 -12.04
C TYR A 36 2.70 -9.31 -10.90
N ILE A 37 2.67 -10.03 -9.79
CA ILE A 37 2.10 -9.56 -8.53
C ILE A 37 3.22 -9.52 -7.49
N ILE A 38 3.48 -8.35 -6.94
CA ILE A 38 4.53 -8.11 -5.97
C ILE A 38 3.88 -7.81 -4.61
N VAL A 39 4.26 -8.56 -3.58
CA VAL A 39 3.70 -8.42 -2.24
C VAL A 39 4.63 -7.58 -1.38
N GLY A 40 4.09 -6.50 -0.84
CA GLY A 40 4.79 -5.47 -0.10
C GLY A 40 5.18 -4.28 -0.99
N GLY A 41 5.14 -3.06 -0.42
CA GLY A 41 5.52 -1.82 -1.08
C GLY A 41 6.81 -1.22 -0.52
N GLY A 42 7.74 -2.07 -0.04
CA GLY A 42 9.00 -1.62 0.53
C GLY A 42 9.99 -1.09 -0.52
N THR A 43 11.08 -0.49 -0.06
CA THR A 43 12.07 0.20 -0.89
C THR A 43 12.61 -0.65 -2.03
N SER A 44 13.06 -1.88 -1.74
CA SER A 44 13.61 -2.80 -2.75
C SER A 44 12.54 -3.30 -3.72
N VAL A 45 11.35 -3.55 -3.21
CA VAL A 45 10.20 -4.03 -4.00
C VAL A 45 9.74 -2.98 -5.01
N LEU A 46 9.73 -1.71 -4.62
CA LEU A 46 9.40 -0.60 -5.52
C LEU A 46 10.42 -0.46 -6.66
N VAL A 47 11.70 -0.74 -6.40
CA VAL A 47 12.73 -0.78 -7.46
C VAL A 47 12.45 -1.91 -8.44
N VAL A 48 12.11 -3.11 -7.94
CA VAL A 48 11.76 -4.26 -8.80
C VAL A 48 10.52 -3.95 -9.63
N ALA A 49 9.47 -3.41 -9.00
CA ALA A 49 8.24 -3.02 -9.70
C ALA A 49 8.50 -2.00 -10.80
N ASN A 50 9.30 -0.97 -10.52
CA ASN A 50 9.68 0.05 -11.49
C ASN A 50 10.43 -0.58 -12.68
N ARG A 51 11.39 -1.48 -12.43
CA ARG A 51 12.15 -2.13 -13.50
C ARG A 51 11.29 -3.05 -14.36
N LEU A 52 10.37 -3.80 -13.76
CA LEU A 52 9.44 -4.65 -14.52
C LEU A 52 8.47 -3.84 -15.37
N SER A 53 8.04 -2.66 -14.90
CA SER A 53 7.11 -1.80 -15.62
C SER A 53 7.77 -0.89 -16.67
N GLU A 54 9.09 -0.97 -16.86
CA GLU A 54 9.78 -0.28 -17.96
C GLU A 54 9.33 -0.83 -19.34
N ASP A 55 8.93 -2.10 -19.40
CA ASP A 55 8.30 -2.66 -20.57
C ASP A 55 6.79 -2.35 -20.55
N PRO A 56 6.27 -1.52 -21.48
CA PRO A 56 4.87 -1.12 -21.48
C PRO A 56 3.90 -2.28 -21.78
N THR A 57 4.40 -3.43 -22.21
CA THR A 57 3.59 -4.63 -22.44
C THR A 57 3.40 -5.47 -21.18
N VAL A 58 4.15 -5.15 -20.11
CA VAL A 58 4.13 -5.87 -18.84
C VAL A 58 3.27 -5.13 -17.81
N SER A 59 2.29 -5.83 -17.27
CA SER A 59 1.41 -5.33 -16.22
C SER A 59 1.89 -5.81 -14.84
N VAL A 60 2.11 -4.87 -13.92
CA VAL A 60 2.61 -5.15 -12.57
C VAL A 60 1.62 -4.64 -11.54
N ALA A 61 1.24 -5.50 -10.59
CA ALA A 61 0.46 -5.10 -9.42
C ALA A 61 1.32 -5.15 -8.16
N ILE A 62 1.16 -4.16 -7.29
CA ILE A 62 1.78 -4.14 -5.97
C ILE A 62 0.67 -4.24 -4.93
N ILE A 63 0.81 -5.19 -4.00
CA ILE A 63 -0.10 -5.34 -2.85
C ILE A 63 0.64 -4.87 -1.61
N GLU A 64 0.21 -3.76 -1.03
CA GLU A 64 0.79 -3.18 0.18
C GLU A 64 -0.25 -3.15 1.31
N ALA A 65 0.16 -3.53 2.53
CA ALA A 65 -0.72 -3.57 3.69
C ALA A 65 -1.02 -2.18 4.26
N GLY A 66 -0.13 -1.23 4.05
CA GLY A 66 -0.28 0.15 4.47
C GLY A 66 -0.79 1.06 3.36
N ALA A 67 -1.22 2.25 3.75
CA ALA A 67 -1.62 3.30 2.81
C ALA A 67 -0.41 4.12 2.32
N SER A 68 -0.66 5.03 1.37
CA SER A 68 0.31 6.08 1.04
C SER A 68 0.55 6.98 2.26
N ALA A 69 1.80 7.33 2.48
CA ALA A 69 2.22 8.22 3.56
C ALA A 69 2.70 9.59 3.02
N PHE A 70 2.46 9.92 1.76
CA PHE A 70 2.93 11.16 1.14
C PHE A 70 2.34 12.42 1.78
N ASP A 71 1.12 12.35 2.30
CA ASP A 71 0.44 13.48 2.95
C ASP A 71 0.59 13.45 4.48
N ASN A 72 1.42 12.56 5.01
CA ASN A 72 1.64 12.43 6.44
C ASN A 72 2.81 13.33 6.88
N GLU A 73 2.51 14.38 7.66
CA GLU A 73 3.52 15.32 8.16
C GLU A 73 4.60 14.65 9.01
N ASN A 74 4.28 13.54 9.69
CA ASN A 74 5.27 12.76 10.45
C ASN A 74 6.29 12.04 9.54
N VAL A 75 6.03 11.99 8.23
CA VAL A 75 6.91 11.39 7.21
C VAL A 75 7.60 12.46 6.39
N THR A 76 6.86 13.49 5.99
CA THR A 76 7.36 14.52 5.04
C THR A 76 8.20 15.60 5.71
N SER A 77 8.01 15.83 7.01
CA SER A 77 8.78 16.84 7.74
C SER A 77 10.06 16.27 8.34
N VAL A 78 11.19 16.86 8.03
CA VAL A 78 12.51 16.49 8.58
C VAL A 78 12.54 16.59 10.12
N SER A 79 11.85 17.59 10.69
CA SER A 79 11.75 17.79 12.14
C SER A 79 10.85 16.80 12.85
N ALA A 80 10.12 15.96 12.11
CA ALA A 80 9.19 14.98 12.64
C ALA A 80 9.80 13.57 12.83
N TYR A 81 11.13 13.42 12.70
CA TYR A 81 11.78 12.13 12.91
C TYR A 81 11.33 11.48 14.23
N GLY A 82 10.94 10.21 14.12
CA GLY A 82 10.44 9.44 15.26
C GLY A 82 8.95 9.63 15.60
N LYS A 83 8.29 10.69 15.12
CA LYS A 83 6.86 10.90 15.40
C LYS A 83 5.95 9.88 14.72
N ALA A 84 6.43 9.21 13.68
CA ALA A 84 5.72 8.13 13.00
C ALA A 84 5.79 6.79 13.75
N PHE A 85 6.67 6.66 14.75
CA PHE A 85 6.82 5.42 15.52
C PHE A 85 5.58 5.14 16.37
N GLY A 86 5.12 3.88 16.36
CA GLY A 86 3.93 3.44 17.07
C GLY A 86 2.60 3.94 16.49
N THR A 87 2.62 4.60 15.33
CA THR A 87 1.41 5.02 14.61
C THR A 87 0.92 3.92 13.65
N GLN A 88 -0.15 4.18 12.91
CA GLN A 88 -0.73 3.25 11.94
C GLN A 88 0.23 2.80 10.83
N ILE A 89 1.28 3.58 10.56
CA ILE A 89 2.29 3.30 9.53
C ILE A 89 3.51 2.54 10.08
N ASP A 90 3.47 2.10 11.32
CA ASP A 90 4.52 1.31 11.97
C ASP A 90 3.98 -0.06 12.38
N TRP A 91 4.61 -1.13 11.93
CA TRP A 91 4.28 -2.48 12.37
C TRP A 91 4.58 -2.71 13.85
N ALA A 92 5.58 -2.01 14.39
CA ALA A 92 6.00 -2.07 15.79
C ALA A 92 6.11 -3.51 16.33
N TYR A 93 6.75 -4.39 15.57
CA TYR A 93 6.89 -5.80 15.94
C TYR A 93 7.58 -5.95 17.30
N GLN A 94 7.07 -6.85 18.13
CA GLN A 94 7.72 -7.20 19.39
C GLN A 94 8.58 -8.44 19.18
N SER A 95 9.83 -8.39 19.60
CA SER A 95 10.67 -9.59 19.62
C SER A 95 10.22 -10.55 20.72
N ALA A 96 10.61 -11.83 20.59
CA ALA A 96 10.57 -12.70 21.75
C ALA A 96 11.54 -12.18 22.85
N PRO A 97 11.31 -12.50 24.13
CA PRO A 97 12.23 -12.17 25.20
C PRO A 97 13.65 -12.66 24.90
N GLN A 98 14.63 -11.78 25.02
CA GLN A 98 16.02 -12.06 24.67
C GLN A 98 16.79 -12.56 25.88
N LYS A 99 17.12 -13.85 25.92
CA LYS A 99 17.81 -14.50 27.04
C LYS A 99 19.07 -13.77 27.52
N TYR A 100 19.84 -13.23 26.59
CA TYR A 100 21.12 -12.54 26.89
C TYR A 100 20.96 -11.03 27.03
N ALA A 101 19.73 -10.52 26.97
CA ALA A 101 19.38 -9.13 27.24
C ALA A 101 18.34 -9.04 28.37
N LEU A 102 18.63 -9.68 29.49
CA LEU A 102 17.80 -9.68 30.70
C LEU A 102 16.35 -10.14 30.50
N ASN A 103 16.10 -11.00 29.51
CA ASN A 103 14.76 -11.39 29.06
C ASN A 103 13.86 -10.22 28.57
N GLU A 104 14.47 -9.13 28.17
CA GLU A 104 13.74 -7.98 27.65
C GLU A 104 13.24 -8.23 26.22
N THR A 105 12.12 -7.62 25.88
CA THR A 105 11.60 -7.55 24.52
C THR A 105 12.02 -6.27 23.83
N GLN A 106 12.30 -6.35 22.53
CA GLN A 106 12.65 -5.20 21.70
C GLN A 106 11.51 -4.88 20.75
N THR A 107 11.19 -3.60 20.59
CA THR A 107 10.28 -3.16 19.55
C THR A 107 11.03 -2.95 18.25
N LEU A 108 10.75 -3.78 17.25
CA LEU A 108 11.35 -3.69 15.93
C LEU A 108 10.48 -2.81 15.03
N ARG A 109 10.97 -1.65 14.69
CA ARG A 109 10.29 -0.67 13.84
C ARG A 109 10.36 -1.12 12.37
N ALA A 110 9.21 -1.15 11.72
CA ALA A 110 9.12 -1.48 10.29
C ALA A 110 7.95 -0.71 9.67
N GLY A 111 8.20 -0.06 8.54
CA GLY A 111 7.17 0.75 7.88
C GLY A 111 6.03 -0.11 7.33
N LYS A 112 4.81 0.32 7.63
CA LYS A 112 3.55 -0.20 7.09
C LYS A 112 2.94 0.88 6.20
N ALA A 113 3.60 1.13 5.08
CA ALA A 113 3.20 2.15 4.11
C ALA A 113 3.89 1.89 2.77
N LEU A 114 3.37 2.49 1.71
CA LEU A 114 4.08 2.54 0.44
C LEU A 114 5.42 3.26 0.62
N GLY A 115 6.53 2.60 0.29
CA GLY A 115 7.89 3.00 0.64
C GLY A 115 8.51 2.17 1.77
N GLY A 116 7.69 1.44 2.55
CA GLY A 116 8.14 0.59 3.66
C GLY A 116 8.89 1.39 4.72
N THR A 117 9.95 0.82 5.29
CA THR A 117 10.70 1.44 6.39
C THR A 117 11.42 2.73 5.97
N SER A 118 11.61 2.98 4.65
CA SER A 118 12.18 4.25 4.21
C SER A 118 11.27 5.45 4.50
N THR A 119 9.98 5.25 4.75
CA THR A 119 9.03 6.33 5.06
C THR A 119 9.34 7.04 6.38
N PHE A 120 10.07 6.42 7.29
CA PHE A 120 10.45 7.04 8.56
C PHE A 120 11.92 6.79 8.93
N ASN A 121 12.79 6.65 7.94
CA ASN A 121 14.22 6.72 8.21
C ASN A 121 14.59 8.15 8.66
N GLY A 122 15.66 8.31 9.41
CA GLY A 122 16.11 9.62 9.90
C GLY A 122 16.89 10.44 8.88
N MET A 123 16.52 10.40 7.61
CA MET A 123 17.25 11.02 6.49
C MET A 123 18.69 10.48 6.33
N ALA A 124 18.96 9.31 6.91
CA ALA A 124 20.24 8.63 6.77
C ALA A 124 20.24 7.78 5.49
N ALA A 125 21.24 7.97 4.67
CA ALA A 125 21.50 7.15 3.49
C ALA A 125 22.95 6.66 3.53
N SER A 126 23.16 5.37 3.29
CA SER A 126 24.48 4.79 3.18
C SER A 126 24.56 3.85 1.98
N ARG A 127 25.70 3.78 1.35
CA ARG A 127 25.99 2.85 0.27
C ARG A 127 27.15 1.93 0.67
N GLY A 128 26.98 0.64 0.46
CA GLY A 128 28.06 -0.32 0.65
C GLY A 128 29.30 0.03 -0.22
N ARG A 129 30.48 -0.23 0.31
CA ARG A 129 31.70 -0.08 -0.48
C ARG A 129 31.68 -1.10 -1.62
N LYS A 130 32.27 -0.75 -2.76
CA LYS A 130 32.36 -1.61 -3.95
C LYS A 130 32.97 -2.99 -3.63
N ILE A 131 33.90 -3.05 -2.68
CA ILE A 131 34.57 -4.29 -2.23
C ILE A 131 33.63 -5.25 -1.46
N CYS A 132 32.49 -4.74 -0.99
CA CYS A 132 31.51 -5.56 -0.23
C CYS A 132 30.37 -6.08 -1.11
N VAL A 133 30.39 -5.81 -2.41
CA VAL A 133 29.28 -6.06 -3.34
C VAL A 133 29.69 -6.92 -4.55
N ASN A 134 30.88 -7.58 -4.49
CA ASN A 134 31.33 -8.53 -5.51
C ASN A 134 30.78 -9.93 -5.25
#